data_4e689ab349976b8a6b817c99f8204828
#
_entry.id   4e689ab349976b8a6b817c99f8204828
#
_cell.length_a   1.000
_cell.length_b   1.000
_cell.length_c   1.000
_cell.angle_alpha   90.00
_cell.angle_beta   90.00
_cell.angle_gamma   90.00
#
_symmetry.space_group_name_H-M   'P 1'
#
loop_
_entity.id
_entity.type
_entity.pdbx_description
1 polymer ?
#
loop_
_entity_poly.entity_id
_entity_poly.type
_entity_poly.pdbx_seq_one_letter_code
_entity_poly.pdbx_strand_id
1 'polypeptide(L)'
;MKVDQKGRALRNGQVLPGLYSVGEVARTGLHGANRLASNSLLEAVVYSERAAADIISRAKDGLLPEIVGDIAYWRGEDLEELADHGALQSDLLTLRTMMTNDVGLVKSDARLGSAKEKIAQIRADVVPVWHATKPTQAMVELRNLIICAELVIEASIARRENVGLHFNVDCE
;
A
#
# COMPACT_ATOMS: atom_id res chain seq x y z
N MET A 1 -1.06 -5.47 4.39
CA MET A 1 -0.16 -5.41 5.57
C MET A 1 -0.17 -6.75 6.28
N LYS A 2 1.00 -7.37 6.58
CA LYS A 2 1.07 -8.64 7.30
C LYS A 2 0.63 -8.44 8.75
N VAL A 3 -0.21 -9.33 9.26
CA VAL A 3 -0.75 -9.29 10.63
C VAL A 3 -0.62 -10.64 11.32
N ASP A 4 -0.69 -10.63 12.66
CA ASP A 4 -0.85 -11.84 13.45
C ASP A 4 -2.34 -12.22 13.63
N GLN A 5 -2.62 -13.24 14.43
CA GLN A 5 -3.98 -13.74 14.67
C GLN A 5 -4.92 -12.75 15.39
N LYS A 6 -4.38 -11.68 15.97
CA LYS A 6 -5.12 -10.61 16.63
C LYS A 6 -5.28 -9.35 15.77
N GLY A 7 -4.85 -9.41 14.51
CA GLY A 7 -4.86 -8.26 13.60
C GLY A 7 -3.75 -7.23 13.87
N ARG A 8 -2.78 -7.52 14.75
CA ARG A 8 -1.66 -6.61 15.02
C ARG A 8 -0.70 -6.62 13.84
N ALA A 9 -0.31 -5.44 13.36
CA ALA A 9 0.60 -5.29 12.24
C ALA A 9 2.00 -5.80 12.57
N LEU A 10 2.63 -6.46 11.58
CA LEU A 10 3.96 -7.05 11.72
C LEU A 10 4.97 -6.36 10.80
N ARG A 11 6.15 -6.06 11.34
CA ARG A 11 7.34 -5.66 10.59
C ARG A 11 8.47 -6.63 10.92
N ASN A 12 8.99 -7.33 9.90
CA ASN A 12 10.04 -8.34 10.06
C ASN A 12 9.69 -9.42 11.10
N GLY A 13 8.40 -9.81 11.17
CA GLY A 13 7.90 -10.80 12.11
C GLY A 13 7.61 -10.28 13.53
N GLN A 14 7.95 -9.05 13.84
CA GLN A 14 7.70 -8.40 15.13
C GLN A 14 6.44 -7.53 15.08
N VAL A 15 5.68 -7.52 16.18
CA VAL A 15 4.48 -6.69 16.32
C VAL A 15 4.88 -5.21 16.39
N LEU A 16 4.24 -4.38 15.56
CA LEU A 16 4.29 -2.94 15.67
C LEU A 16 3.30 -2.48 16.76
N PRO A 17 3.77 -1.90 17.87
CA PRO A 17 2.90 -1.48 18.95
C PRO A 17 1.85 -0.47 18.50
N GLY A 18 0.59 -0.69 18.89
CA GLY A 18 -0.51 0.24 18.61
C GLY A 18 -1.06 0.21 17.19
N LEU A 19 -0.47 -0.58 16.27
CA LEU A 19 -0.93 -0.65 14.89
C LEU A 19 -1.66 -1.97 14.61
N TYR A 20 -2.90 -1.84 14.13
CA TYR A 20 -3.74 -2.97 13.72
C TYR A 20 -4.14 -2.81 12.25
N SER A 21 -4.40 -3.93 11.59
CA SER A 21 -4.90 -3.96 10.22
C SER A 21 -5.89 -5.10 10.06
N VAL A 22 -7.06 -4.79 9.54
CA VAL A 22 -8.16 -5.74 9.32
C VAL A 22 -8.79 -5.53 7.94
N GLY A 23 -9.53 -6.51 7.45
CA GLY A 23 -10.15 -6.46 6.12
C GLY A 23 -9.15 -6.65 4.98
N GLU A 24 -9.45 -6.14 3.80
CA GLU A 24 -8.68 -6.44 2.58
C GLU A 24 -7.23 -5.96 2.60
N VAL A 25 -6.93 -4.91 3.36
CA VAL A 25 -5.56 -4.42 3.55
C VAL A 25 -4.71 -5.36 4.41
N ALA A 26 -5.36 -6.22 5.21
CA ALA A 26 -4.68 -7.20 6.06
C ALA A 26 -4.26 -8.44 5.26
N ARG A 27 -3.05 -8.93 5.51
CA ARG A 27 -2.58 -10.24 5.06
C ARG A 27 -2.49 -11.17 6.27
N THR A 28 -3.57 -11.90 6.51
CA THR A 28 -3.70 -12.86 7.61
C THR A 28 -3.09 -14.23 7.27
N GLY A 29 -3.01 -14.56 5.98
CA GLY A 29 -2.63 -15.86 5.46
C GLY A 29 -3.83 -16.78 5.15
N LEU A 30 -5.05 -16.38 5.52
CA LEU A 30 -6.25 -17.18 5.28
C LEU A 30 -6.48 -17.50 3.80
N HIS A 31 -6.26 -16.54 2.93
CA HIS A 31 -6.56 -16.64 1.51
C HIS A 31 -5.46 -17.27 0.66
N GLY A 32 -4.31 -17.62 1.26
CA GLY A 32 -3.19 -18.17 0.49
C GLY A 32 -2.70 -17.18 -0.59
N ALA A 33 -2.62 -17.65 -1.82
CA ALA A 33 -2.11 -16.87 -2.96
C ALA A 33 -3.16 -16.00 -3.64
N ASN A 34 -4.45 -16.28 -3.41
CA ASN A 34 -5.57 -15.53 -3.98
C ASN A 34 -6.75 -15.52 -3.03
N ARG A 35 -7.48 -14.40 -2.99
CA ARG A 35 -8.69 -14.28 -2.16
C ARG A 35 -9.83 -15.09 -2.76
N LEU A 36 -10.48 -15.90 -1.92
CA LEU A 36 -11.73 -16.53 -2.27
C LEU A 36 -12.87 -15.55 -2.03
N ALA A 37 -13.70 -15.35 -3.03
CA ALA A 37 -14.92 -14.55 -2.92
C ALA A 37 -15.77 -15.03 -1.73
N SER A 38 -16.52 -14.14 -1.12
CA SER A 38 -17.36 -14.34 0.08
C SER A 38 -16.60 -14.49 1.41
N ASN A 39 -15.37 -15.00 1.43
CA ASN A 39 -14.60 -15.14 2.67
C ASN A 39 -13.98 -13.82 3.17
N SER A 40 -13.82 -12.83 2.30
CA SER A 40 -13.20 -11.55 2.68
C SER A 40 -13.99 -10.79 3.75
N LEU A 41 -15.32 -10.81 3.67
CA LEU A 41 -16.18 -10.16 4.68
C LEU A 41 -16.13 -10.91 6.02
N LEU A 42 -16.12 -12.24 5.99
CA LEU A 42 -16.00 -13.05 7.21
C LEU A 42 -14.63 -12.81 7.88
N GLU A 43 -13.55 -12.78 7.11
CA GLU A 43 -12.22 -12.45 7.60
C GLU A 43 -12.22 -11.06 8.28
N ALA A 44 -12.80 -10.05 7.61
CA ALA A 44 -12.87 -8.70 8.14
C ALA A 44 -13.60 -8.65 9.48
N VAL A 45 -14.76 -9.30 9.61
CA VAL A 45 -15.55 -9.36 10.85
C VAL A 45 -14.79 -10.06 11.97
N VAL A 46 -14.26 -11.27 11.71
CA VAL A 46 -13.53 -12.05 12.72
C VAL A 46 -12.28 -11.34 13.21
N TYR A 47 -11.52 -10.75 12.30
CA TYR A 47 -10.30 -10.03 12.69
C TYR A 47 -10.59 -8.70 13.36
N SER A 48 -11.69 -8.02 13.01
CA SER A 48 -12.14 -6.82 13.74
C SER A 48 -12.52 -7.13 15.17
N GLU A 49 -13.23 -8.25 15.42
CA GLU A 49 -13.57 -8.72 16.77
C GLU A 49 -12.31 -9.03 17.57
N ARG A 50 -11.38 -9.80 16.99
CA ARG A 50 -10.11 -10.15 17.65
C ARG A 50 -9.25 -8.93 17.97
N ALA A 51 -9.16 -7.99 17.05
CA ALA A 51 -8.43 -6.74 17.26
C ALA A 51 -9.07 -5.91 18.37
N ALA A 52 -10.41 -5.77 18.37
CA ALA A 52 -11.13 -5.04 19.40
C ALA A 52 -10.92 -5.69 20.78
N ALA A 53 -11.01 -7.01 20.89
CA ALA A 53 -10.78 -7.73 22.15
C ALA A 53 -9.36 -7.53 22.68
N ASP A 54 -8.34 -7.58 21.80
CA ASP A 54 -6.94 -7.32 22.16
C ASP A 54 -6.73 -5.87 22.61
N ILE A 55 -7.29 -4.89 21.91
CA ILE A 55 -7.20 -3.46 22.26
C ILE A 55 -7.85 -3.21 23.63
N ILE A 56 -9.04 -3.75 23.87
CA ILE A 56 -9.76 -3.58 25.15
C ILE A 56 -8.95 -4.21 26.29
N SER A 57 -8.41 -5.41 26.10
CA SER A 57 -7.56 -6.05 27.12
C SER A 57 -6.33 -5.19 27.43
N ARG A 58 -5.62 -4.76 26.39
CA ARG A 58 -4.41 -3.91 26.55
C ARG A 58 -4.72 -2.56 27.20
N ALA A 59 -5.88 -1.98 26.91
CA ALA A 59 -6.32 -0.74 27.55
C ALA A 59 -6.52 -0.94 29.07
N LYS A 60 -7.17 -2.03 29.45
CA LYS A 60 -7.39 -2.38 30.88
C LYS A 60 -6.07 -2.62 31.61
N ASP A 61 -5.11 -3.21 30.95
CA ASP A 61 -3.80 -3.54 31.50
C ASP A 61 -2.79 -2.35 31.44
N GLY A 62 -3.21 -1.19 30.92
CA GLY A 62 -2.35 -0.02 30.75
C GLY A 62 -1.23 -0.21 29.71
N LEU A 63 -1.42 -1.14 28.77
CA LEU A 63 -0.42 -1.52 27.75
C LEU A 63 -0.61 -0.85 26.39
N LEU A 64 -1.50 0.15 26.29
CA LEU A 64 -1.60 0.94 25.07
C LEU A 64 -0.39 1.86 24.96
N PRO A 65 0.12 2.09 23.73
CA PRO A 65 1.21 3.03 23.54
C PRO A 65 0.79 4.43 23.98
N GLU A 66 1.65 5.08 24.72
CA GLU A 66 1.46 6.50 25.06
C GLU A 66 1.72 7.37 23.82
N ILE A 67 0.96 8.45 23.71
CA ILE A 67 1.23 9.49 22.72
C ILE A 67 2.43 10.28 23.24
N VAL A 68 3.58 10.10 22.61
CA VAL A 68 4.82 10.78 22.98
C VAL A 68 4.98 12.03 22.13
N GLY A 69 4.95 13.20 22.78
CA GLY A 69 5.17 14.51 22.16
C GLY A 69 3.89 15.13 21.54
N ASP A 70 4.04 16.38 21.14
CA ASP A 70 2.98 17.10 20.46
C ASP A 70 2.86 16.63 19.01
N ILE A 71 1.62 16.35 18.58
CA ILE A 71 1.34 16.12 17.17
C ILE A 71 1.46 17.46 16.46
N ALA A 72 2.47 17.61 15.61
CA ALA A 72 2.65 18.81 14.83
C ALA A 72 1.43 19.05 13.93
N TYR A 73 0.88 20.27 13.97
CA TYR A 73 -0.13 20.68 13.01
C TYR A 73 0.47 20.71 11.60
N TRP A 74 -0.32 20.26 10.64
CA TRP A 74 0.05 20.44 9.25
C TRP A 74 0.09 21.93 8.92
N ARG A 75 1.21 22.40 8.38
CA ARG A 75 1.42 23.79 7.98
C ARG A 75 1.50 23.83 6.46
N GLY A 76 0.60 24.55 5.83
CA GLY A 76 0.55 24.73 4.39
C GLY A 76 0.58 26.17 3.93
N GLU A 77 0.91 27.08 4.84
CA GLU A 77 0.89 28.53 4.58
C GLU A 77 1.93 28.93 3.52
N ASP A 78 3.06 28.21 3.48
CA ASP A 78 4.16 28.45 2.55
C ASP A 78 4.05 27.65 1.25
N LEU A 79 2.99 26.84 1.07
CA LEU A 79 2.80 26.02 -0.10
C LEU A 79 2.05 26.78 -1.20
N GLU A 80 2.50 26.60 -2.43
CA GLU A 80 1.89 27.21 -3.60
C GLU A 80 0.63 26.46 -4.05
N GLU A 81 -0.27 27.12 -4.76
CA GLU A 81 -1.36 26.43 -5.46
C GLU A 81 -0.79 25.63 -6.64
N LEU A 82 -1.37 24.46 -6.88
CA LEU A 82 -0.96 23.64 -8.01
C LEU A 82 -1.29 24.35 -9.35
N ALA A 83 -0.28 24.71 -10.11
CA ALA A 83 -0.44 25.45 -11.35
C ALA A 83 -0.85 24.55 -12.53
N ASP A 84 -0.35 23.32 -12.62
CA ASP A 84 -0.59 22.41 -13.74
C ASP A 84 -1.33 21.14 -13.32
N HIS A 85 -2.66 21.19 -13.45
CA HIS A 85 -3.51 20.03 -13.26
C HIS A 85 -3.43 19.01 -14.42
N GLY A 86 -3.01 19.45 -15.61
CA GLY A 86 -2.89 18.58 -16.79
C GLY A 86 -1.74 17.59 -16.65
N ALA A 87 -0.63 18.03 -16.08
CA ALA A 87 0.52 17.15 -15.81
C ALA A 87 0.12 15.98 -14.88
N LEU A 88 -0.62 16.24 -13.79
CA LEU A 88 -1.08 15.19 -12.90
C LEU A 88 -1.96 14.14 -13.58
N GLN A 89 -2.84 14.59 -14.49
CA GLN A 89 -3.70 13.67 -15.21
C GLN A 89 -2.91 12.84 -16.23
N SER A 90 -1.91 13.42 -16.86
CA SER A 90 -0.99 12.72 -17.76
C SER A 90 -0.21 11.63 -17.00
N ASP A 91 0.33 11.96 -15.83
CA ASP A 91 1.07 11.03 -14.99
C ASP A 91 0.17 9.88 -14.50
N LEU A 92 -1.06 10.20 -14.10
CA LEU A 92 -2.04 9.20 -13.70
C LEU A 92 -2.39 8.24 -14.84
N LEU A 93 -2.57 8.76 -16.06
CA LEU A 93 -2.86 7.95 -17.24
C LEU A 93 -1.65 7.06 -17.58
N THR A 94 -0.45 7.62 -17.55
CA THR A 94 0.81 6.91 -17.79
C THR A 94 0.98 5.77 -16.78
N LEU A 95 0.78 6.06 -15.50
CA LEU A 95 0.84 5.06 -14.42
C LEU A 95 -0.15 3.90 -14.65
N ARG A 96 -1.41 4.21 -14.92
CA ARG A 96 -2.44 3.20 -15.17
C ARG A 96 -2.13 2.34 -16.40
N THR A 97 -1.69 2.97 -17.48
CA THR A 97 -1.33 2.27 -18.73
C THR A 97 -0.13 1.35 -18.50
N MET A 98 0.90 1.82 -17.83
CA MET A 98 2.07 1.03 -17.48
C MET A 98 1.69 -0.16 -16.60
N MET A 99 0.91 0.05 -15.54
CA MET A 99 0.49 -1.05 -14.65
C MET A 99 -0.34 -2.10 -15.38
N THR A 100 -1.21 -1.69 -16.31
CA THR A 100 -2.01 -2.62 -17.12
C THR A 100 -1.13 -3.42 -18.09
N ASN A 101 -0.21 -2.78 -18.77
CA ASN A 101 0.56 -3.39 -19.85
C ASN A 101 1.77 -4.19 -19.34
N ASP A 102 2.49 -3.66 -18.35
CA ASP A 102 3.77 -4.21 -17.92
C ASP A 102 3.64 -5.06 -16.64
N VAL A 103 2.62 -4.80 -15.80
CA VAL A 103 2.40 -5.45 -14.50
C VAL A 103 1.06 -6.20 -14.43
N GLY A 104 0.38 -6.35 -15.56
CA GLY A 104 -0.93 -6.99 -15.68
C GLY A 104 -0.92 -8.50 -15.39
N LEU A 105 -1.84 -9.24 -15.99
CA LEU A 105 -2.04 -10.68 -15.71
C LEU A 105 -0.83 -11.52 -16.07
N VAL A 106 -0.27 -11.29 -17.26
CA VAL A 106 0.92 -12.00 -17.75
C VAL A 106 2.12 -11.07 -17.66
N LYS A 107 3.08 -11.44 -16.83
CA LYS A 107 4.29 -10.68 -16.54
C LYS A 107 5.51 -11.33 -17.22
N SER A 108 6.58 -10.53 -17.38
CA SER A 108 7.92 -10.99 -17.70
C SER A 108 8.95 -10.15 -16.95
N ASP A 109 10.14 -10.69 -16.75
CA ASP A 109 11.22 -9.96 -16.07
C ASP A 109 11.56 -8.64 -16.79
N ALA A 110 11.57 -8.66 -18.12
CA ALA A 110 11.81 -7.46 -18.93
C ALA A 110 10.73 -6.39 -18.73
N ARG A 111 9.44 -6.77 -18.72
CA ARG A 111 8.33 -5.84 -18.48
C ARG A 111 8.37 -5.28 -17.06
N LEU A 112 8.60 -6.13 -16.05
CA LEU A 112 8.70 -5.70 -14.66
C LEU A 112 9.90 -4.75 -14.45
N GLY A 113 11.04 -5.01 -15.09
CA GLY A 113 12.19 -4.12 -15.08
C GLY A 113 11.86 -2.75 -15.68
N SER A 114 11.23 -2.74 -16.87
CA SER A 114 10.76 -1.50 -17.51
C SER A 114 9.76 -0.73 -16.63
N ALA A 115 8.81 -1.43 -16.00
CA ALA A 115 7.86 -0.80 -15.10
C ALA A 115 8.55 -0.19 -13.88
N LYS A 116 9.57 -0.84 -13.32
CA LYS A 116 10.36 -0.32 -12.20
C LYS A 116 11.08 0.99 -12.56
N GLU A 117 11.66 1.07 -13.73
CA GLU A 117 12.31 2.30 -14.21
C GLU A 117 11.30 3.43 -14.42
N LYS A 118 10.18 3.14 -15.09
CA LYS A 118 9.11 4.11 -15.36
C LYS A 118 8.49 4.68 -14.08
N ILE A 119 8.19 3.82 -13.09
CA ILE A 119 7.61 4.29 -11.82
C ILE A 119 8.58 5.15 -11.04
N ALA A 120 9.88 4.85 -11.08
CA ALA A 120 10.91 5.66 -10.45
C ALA A 120 10.97 7.06 -11.08
N GLN A 121 10.81 7.16 -12.42
CA GLN A 121 10.75 8.46 -13.10
C GLN A 121 9.50 9.25 -12.71
N ILE A 122 8.31 8.64 -12.77
CA ILE A 122 7.05 9.30 -12.37
C ILE A 122 7.16 9.80 -10.91
N ARG A 123 7.73 9.00 -10.03
CA ARG A 123 7.98 9.42 -8.65
C ARG A 123 8.91 10.62 -8.55
N ALA A 124 10.00 10.62 -9.32
CA ALA A 124 10.97 11.73 -9.33
C ALA A 124 10.34 13.04 -9.78
N ASP A 125 9.37 12.98 -10.70
CA ASP A 125 8.65 14.15 -11.21
C ASP A 125 7.56 14.63 -10.22
N VAL A 126 6.83 13.71 -9.59
CA VAL A 126 5.69 14.03 -8.70
C VAL A 126 6.11 14.44 -7.29
N VAL A 127 7.16 13.85 -6.71
CA VAL A 127 7.56 14.12 -5.33
C VAL A 127 7.95 15.57 -5.07
N PRO A 128 8.72 16.27 -5.92
CA PRO A 128 9.02 17.68 -5.73
C PRO A 128 7.76 18.56 -5.76
N VAL A 129 6.84 18.27 -6.69
CA VAL A 129 5.55 18.99 -6.78
C VAL A 129 4.70 18.77 -5.51
N TRP A 130 4.65 17.52 -5.01
CA TRP A 130 3.98 17.19 -3.75
C TRP A 130 4.49 18.02 -2.56
N HIS A 131 5.80 18.26 -2.49
CA HIS A 131 6.40 19.02 -1.38
C HIS A 131 6.27 20.53 -1.54
N ALA A 132 6.06 21.04 -2.75
CA ALA A 132 6.00 22.46 -3.05
C ALA A 132 4.55 23.00 -3.08
N THR A 133 3.55 22.15 -3.26
CA THR A 133 2.17 22.58 -3.50
C THR A 133 1.19 22.15 -2.40
N LYS A 134 0.12 22.91 -2.25
CA LYS A 134 -1.00 22.51 -1.40
C LYS A 134 -1.61 21.21 -1.91
N PRO A 135 -1.84 20.21 -1.03
CA PRO A 135 -2.34 18.91 -1.46
C PRO A 135 -3.78 19.03 -1.97
N THR A 136 -3.99 18.65 -3.22
CA THR A 136 -5.32 18.41 -3.78
C THR A 136 -5.67 16.93 -3.68
N GLN A 137 -6.95 16.58 -3.77
CA GLN A 137 -7.37 15.17 -3.78
C GLN A 137 -6.64 14.39 -4.88
N ALA A 138 -6.57 14.93 -6.10
CA ALA A 138 -5.90 14.28 -7.23
C ALA A 138 -4.41 14.03 -6.97
N MET A 139 -3.71 14.97 -6.35
CA MET A 139 -2.31 14.81 -5.97
C MET A 139 -2.12 13.74 -4.90
N VAL A 140 -2.97 13.71 -3.88
CA VAL A 140 -2.94 12.67 -2.84
C VAL A 140 -3.18 11.29 -3.45
N GLU A 141 -4.16 11.16 -4.33
CA GLU A 141 -4.48 9.91 -5.03
C GLU A 141 -3.30 9.44 -5.90
N LEU A 142 -2.73 10.33 -6.73
CA LEU A 142 -1.59 9.99 -7.57
C LEU A 142 -0.39 9.52 -6.75
N ARG A 143 -0.02 10.28 -5.70
CA ARG A 143 1.06 9.89 -4.78
C ARG A 143 0.83 8.50 -4.16
N ASN A 144 -0.38 8.24 -3.70
CA ASN A 144 -0.72 6.95 -3.10
C ASN A 144 -0.68 5.81 -4.12
N LEU A 145 -1.14 6.04 -5.36
CA LEU A 145 -1.06 5.07 -6.44
C LEU A 145 0.38 4.77 -6.84
N ILE A 146 1.27 5.76 -6.87
CA ILE A 146 2.71 5.54 -7.10
C ILE A 146 3.28 4.58 -6.06
N ILE A 147 3.02 4.82 -4.76
CA ILE A 147 3.50 3.96 -3.68
C ILE A 147 2.95 2.53 -3.82
N CYS A 148 1.66 2.39 -4.11
CA CYS A 148 1.04 1.08 -4.32
C CYS A 148 1.64 0.36 -5.52
N ALA A 149 1.88 1.06 -6.63
CA ALA A 149 2.48 0.51 -7.84
C ALA A 149 3.92 0.02 -7.58
N GLU A 150 4.74 0.82 -6.90
CA GLU A 150 6.10 0.41 -6.50
C GLU A 150 6.07 -0.90 -5.69
N LEU A 151 5.20 -0.99 -4.67
CA LEU A 151 5.07 -2.19 -3.84
C LEU A 151 4.64 -3.41 -4.66
N VAL A 152 3.71 -3.25 -5.60
CA VAL A 152 3.25 -4.33 -6.48
C VAL A 152 4.36 -4.79 -7.44
N ILE A 153 5.09 -3.85 -8.04
CA ILE A 153 6.20 -4.14 -8.94
C ILE A 153 7.30 -4.89 -8.19
N GLU A 154 7.74 -4.38 -7.04
CA GLU A 154 8.78 -5.00 -6.21
C GLU A 154 8.37 -6.40 -5.74
N ALA A 155 7.14 -6.56 -5.26
CA ALA A 155 6.62 -7.87 -4.85
C ALA A 155 6.55 -8.85 -6.03
N SER A 156 6.22 -8.35 -7.25
CA SER A 156 6.16 -9.18 -8.45
C SER A 156 7.54 -9.62 -8.92
N ILE A 157 8.55 -8.75 -8.83
CA ILE A 157 9.95 -9.08 -9.14
C ILE A 157 10.51 -10.10 -8.14
N ALA A 158 10.22 -9.90 -6.85
CA ALA A 158 10.73 -10.76 -5.79
C ALA A 158 10.11 -12.17 -5.80
N ARG A 159 8.89 -12.32 -6.35
CA ARG A 159 8.21 -13.60 -6.38
C ARG A 159 8.60 -14.41 -7.62
N ARG A 160 9.27 -15.54 -7.38
CA ARG A 160 9.76 -16.43 -8.47
C ARG A 160 8.89 -17.68 -8.66
N GLU A 161 7.75 -17.78 -8.01
CA GLU A 161 6.81 -18.89 -8.12
C GLU A 161 5.52 -18.44 -8.77
N ASN A 162 5.04 -19.17 -9.77
CA ASN A 162 3.75 -18.96 -10.41
C ASN A 162 2.63 -19.57 -9.55
N VAL A 163 1.99 -18.75 -8.70
CA VAL A 163 0.94 -19.19 -7.76
C VAL A 163 -0.21 -18.20 -7.74
N GLY A 164 -1.44 -18.67 -7.81
CA GLY A 164 -2.64 -17.86 -7.78
C GLY A 164 -2.72 -16.93 -9.00
N LEU A 165 -2.87 -15.65 -8.77
CA LEU A 165 -2.93 -14.62 -9.82
C LEU A 165 -1.54 -14.11 -10.26
N HIS A 166 -0.48 -14.54 -9.62
CA HIS A 166 0.86 -14.20 -10.06
C HIS A 166 1.33 -15.18 -11.14
N PHE A 167 1.49 -14.67 -12.35
CA PHE A 167 2.04 -15.43 -13.47
C PHE A 167 3.12 -14.62 -14.18
N ASN A 168 4.35 -15.13 -14.18
CA ASN A 168 5.50 -14.56 -14.86
C ASN A 168 6.08 -15.65 -15.80
N VAL A 169 6.15 -15.33 -17.10
CA VAL A 169 6.60 -16.29 -18.12
C VAL A 169 8.06 -16.71 -17.96
N ASP A 170 8.87 -15.93 -17.23
CA ASP A 170 10.27 -16.19 -16.97
C ASP A 170 10.50 -16.95 -15.64
N CYS A 171 9.41 -17.37 -14.97
CA CYS A 171 9.43 -18.18 -13.76
C CYS A 171 8.88 -19.58 -14.04
N GLU A 172 9.47 -20.60 -13.38
CA GLU A 172 8.98 -21.97 -13.39
C GLU A 172 7.70 -22.14 -12.54
#